data_da4fc7631d8cc8338d98d544304c9e44
#
_entry.id   da4fc7631d8cc8338d98d544304c9e44
#
_cell.length_a   1.000
_cell.length_b   1.000
_cell.length_c   1.000
_cell.angle_alpha   90.00
_cell.angle_beta   90.00
_cell.angle_gamma   90.00
#
_symmetry.space_group_name_H-M   'P 1'
#
loop_
_entity.id
_entity.type
_entity.pdbx_description
1 polymer ?
#
loop_
_entity_poly.entity_id
_entity_poly.type
_entity_poly.pdbx_seq_one_letter_code
_entity_poly.pdbx_strand_id
1 'polypeptide(L)'
;MEKRVVITGMGAITPLGNNVETLWNNLINGVCGIDYITKIDTTDLPVKIAAEVKDFDPIALGVDASFARRNDLFSIYALAASIEAMKGNEGCFDPERLGVYVGSGEGGFDTIIKEVVKWKDQGSKWVSPLLIPSMISNIAAGNIAIRHNACGVCVPIVTACATGTHSIGEAYRAIKHGYADAIITGGSEAAVNPISIAGFANCKALSRSEDPKQASLPFDQRRAGFVLGEGAGIILLEEYEHAKARGAKIYAEVCGYGNTCDAHHVTAPHPEGKQAARAIKMALEEAKYNENDVLHINTHGTGTPLNDSSETAAIKLALGEEKARKAYINSTKSMTGHLLGAAGGVEVIAAALSLYHGIVPPTIGLKETDPTCDLNYTPNVAQKADLTIAISESLGFGGHNACIALRKIND
;
A
#
# COMPACT_ATOMS: atom_id res chain seq x y z
N MET A 1 28.43 11.00 -4.85
CA MET A 1 28.16 9.72 -4.13
C MET A 1 26.66 9.54 -4.05
N GLU A 2 26.14 8.34 -4.22
CA GLU A 2 24.73 8.05 -4.00
C GLU A 2 24.40 8.23 -2.52
N LYS A 3 23.24 8.85 -2.25
CA LYS A 3 22.77 9.11 -0.88
C LYS A 3 22.04 7.88 -0.33
N ARG A 4 22.14 7.62 0.96
CA ARG A 4 21.31 6.64 1.67
C ARG A 4 19.95 7.28 1.97
N VAL A 5 18.90 6.47 2.00
CA VAL A 5 17.53 6.94 2.20
C VAL A 5 16.87 6.17 3.32
N VAL A 6 16.24 6.88 4.25
CA VAL A 6 15.64 6.29 5.45
C VAL A 6 14.19 6.71 5.62
N ILE A 7 13.42 5.91 6.36
CA ILE A 7 12.06 6.23 6.77
C ILE A 7 12.12 6.93 8.13
N THR A 8 11.68 8.20 8.18
CA THR A 8 11.68 9.01 9.40
C THR A 8 10.27 9.37 9.91
N GLY A 9 9.25 9.09 9.11
CA GLY A 9 7.85 9.28 9.51
C GLY A 9 6.93 8.29 8.80
N MET A 10 5.82 7.96 9.44
CA MET A 10 4.79 7.07 8.91
C MET A 10 3.42 7.54 9.36
N GLY A 11 2.41 7.35 8.51
CA GLY A 11 1.02 7.62 8.81
C GLY A 11 0.08 6.67 8.06
N ALA A 12 -1.00 6.26 8.71
CA ALA A 12 -1.89 5.25 8.18
C ALA A 12 -3.36 5.53 8.50
N ILE A 13 -4.20 5.38 7.48
CA ILE A 13 -5.66 5.30 7.60
C ILE A 13 -6.06 3.97 6.96
N THR A 14 -6.60 3.05 7.75
CA THR A 14 -6.83 1.67 7.29
C THR A 14 -8.07 1.05 7.97
N PRO A 15 -8.59 -0.06 7.45
CA PRO A 15 -9.63 -0.84 8.12
C PRO A 15 -9.25 -1.37 9.51
N LEU A 16 -7.94 -1.38 9.82
CA LEU A 16 -7.40 -1.82 11.11
C LEU A 16 -7.15 -0.66 12.09
N GLY A 17 -7.31 0.58 11.67
CA GLY A 17 -7.12 1.76 12.50
C GLY A 17 -6.68 2.98 11.74
N ASN A 18 -6.86 4.14 12.36
CA ASN A 18 -6.66 5.46 11.77
C ASN A 18 -5.35 6.11 12.25
N ASN A 19 -4.37 5.30 12.61
CA ASN A 19 -2.99 5.66 12.91
C ASN A 19 -2.08 4.43 12.87
N VAL A 20 -0.77 4.66 12.79
CA VAL A 20 0.26 3.61 12.65
C VAL A 20 0.32 2.69 13.87
N GLU A 21 0.16 3.21 15.08
CA GLU A 21 0.21 2.41 16.31
C GLU A 21 -0.94 1.40 16.37
N THR A 22 -2.16 1.85 16.09
CA THR A 22 -3.35 0.99 16.07
C THR A 22 -3.25 -0.04 14.94
N LEU A 23 -2.82 0.39 13.75
CA LEU A 23 -2.56 -0.52 12.63
C LEU A 23 -1.59 -1.63 13.03
N TRP A 24 -0.45 -1.28 13.59
CA TRP A 24 0.57 -2.24 13.98
C TRP A 24 0.09 -3.23 15.03
N ASN A 25 -0.53 -2.72 16.09
CA ASN A 25 -1.07 -3.56 17.17
C ASN A 25 -2.12 -4.55 16.63
N ASN A 26 -2.99 -4.13 15.72
CA ASN A 26 -3.99 -4.99 15.12
C ASN A 26 -3.38 -6.00 14.13
N LEU A 27 -2.35 -5.62 13.37
CA LEU A 27 -1.64 -6.53 12.48
C LEU A 27 -0.99 -7.69 13.25
N ILE A 28 -0.23 -7.42 14.30
CA ILE A 28 0.47 -8.48 15.06
C ILE A 28 -0.48 -9.37 15.88
N ASN A 29 -1.67 -8.88 16.18
CA ASN A 29 -2.71 -9.65 16.88
C ASN A 29 -3.66 -10.37 15.91
N GLY A 30 -3.45 -10.30 14.58
CA GLY A 30 -4.28 -10.99 13.60
C GLY A 30 -5.73 -10.49 13.56
N VAL A 31 -5.96 -9.20 13.82
CA VAL A 31 -7.30 -8.62 13.77
C VAL A 31 -7.76 -8.50 12.32
N CYS A 32 -8.98 -8.99 12.04
CA CYS A 32 -9.60 -8.87 10.72
C CYS A 32 -10.37 -7.55 10.60
N GLY A 33 -9.97 -6.70 9.66
CA GLY A 33 -10.66 -5.43 9.33
C GLY A 33 -11.81 -5.59 8.33
N ILE A 34 -11.97 -6.78 7.76
CA ILE A 34 -12.99 -7.11 6.76
C ILE A 34 -14.33 -7.35 7.45
N ASP A 35 -15.40 -6.76 6.89
CA ASP A 35 -16.74 -6.86 7.44
C ASP A 35 -17.80 -6.66 6.33
N TYR A 36 -19.08 -6.72 6.70
CA TYR A 36 -20.17 -6.32 5.81
C TYR A 36 -20.09 -4.83 5.50
N ILE A 37 -20.38 -4.48 4.24
CA ILE A 37 -20.39 -3.09 3.77
C ILE A 37 -21.50 -2.31 4.46
N THR A 38 -21.17 -1.14 5.01
CA THR A 38 -22.11 -0.28 5.73
C THR A 38 -22.29 1.10 5.09
N LYS A 39 -21.37 1.56 4.27
CA LYS A 39 -21.36 2.91 3.68
C LYS A 39 -22.32 3.10 2.51
N ILE A 40 -22.73 2.02 1.85
CA ILE A 40 -23.53 2.04 0.63
C ILE A 40 -24.62 0.98 0.69
N ASP A 41 -25.68 1.15 -0.10
CA ASP A 41 -26.70 0.11 -0.31
C ASP A 41 -26.11 -1.00 -1.19
N THR A 42 -26.10 -2.21 -0.66
CA THR A 42 -25.56 -3.40 -1.33
C THR A 42 -26.65 -4.31 -1.91
N THR A 43 -27.92 -3.90 -1.94
CA THR A 43 -29.07 -4.77 -2.28
C THR A 43 -28.89 -5.45 -3.63
N ASP A 44 -28.47 -4.73 -4.66
CA ASP A 44 -28.25 -5.22 -6.03
C ASP A 44 -26.77 -5.59 -6.33
N LEU A 45 -25.85 -5.39 -5.37
CA LEU A 45 -24.44 -5.71 -5.56
C LEU A 45 -24.17 -7.22 -5.40
N PRO A 46 -23.29 -7.80 -6.21
CA PRO A 46 -22.96 -9.22 -6.14
C PRO A 46 -22.04 -9.57 -4.94
N VAL A 47 -21.46 -8.57 -4.28
CA VAL A 47 -20.57 -8.69 -3.12
C VAL A 47 -21.07 -7.77 -2.01
N LYS A 48 -21.09 -8.28 -0.77
CA LYS A 48 -21.63 -7.60 0.41
C LYS A 48 -20.55 -7.27 1.45
N ILE A 49 -19.29 -7.61 1.16
CA ILE A 49 -18.17 -7.57 2.09
C ILE A 49 -17.08 -6.68 1.52
N ALA A 50 -16.52 -5.82 2.37
CA ALA A 50 -15.34 -4.99 2.08
C ALA A 50 -14.54 -4.72 3.36
N ALA A 51 -13.37 -4.13 3.21
CA ALA A 51 -12.56 -3.62 4.31
C ALA A 51 -12.69 -2.08 4.34
N GLU A 52 -13.71 -1.60 5.01
CA GLU A 52 -14.00 -0.17 5.17
C GLU A 52 -13.14 0.45 6.27
N VAL A 53 -12.72 1.70 6.09
CA VAL A 53 -12.17 2.52 7.18
C VAL A 53 -13.30 2.85 8.16
N LYS A 54 -13.11 2.50 9.43
CA LYS A 54 -14.10 2.66 10.52
C LYS A 54 -13.74 3.84 11.41
N ASP A 55 -14.74 4.48 12.00
CA ASP A 55 -14.57 5.55 13.01
C ASP A 55 -13.63 6.69 12.56
N PHE A 56 -13.70 7.05 11.28
CA PHE A 56 -12.84 8.07 10.71
C PHE A 56 -13.37 9.49 10.97
N ASP A 57 -12.67 10.23 11.82
CA ASP A 57 -12.89 11.65 12.05
C ASP A 57 -11.71 12.47 11.53
N PRO A 58 -11.78 13.00 10.31
CA PRO A 58 -10.68 13.76 9.72
C PRO A 58 -10.32 15.02 10.53
N ILE A 59 -11.29 15.62 11.22
CA ILE A 59 -11.06 16.84 11.99
C ILE A 59 -10.22 16.54 13.23
N ALA A 60 -10.54 15.46 13.94
CA ALA A 60 -9.75 14.98 15.07
C ALA A 60 -8.31 14.63 14.66
N LEU A 61 -8.09 14.22 13.41
CA LEU A 61 -6.78 13.94 12.82
C LEU A 61 -6.06 15.18 12.24
N GLY A 62 -6.62 16.38 12.42
CA GLY A 62 -5.98 17.63 12.02
C GLY A 62 -6.26 18.09 10.58
N VAL A 63 -7.20 17.46 9.90
CA VAL A 63 -7.69 17.91 8.59
C VAL A 63 -8.67 19.07 8.78
N ASP A 64 -8.51 20.13 7.99
CA ASP A 64 -9.43 21.28 8.05
C ASP A 64 -10.86 20.88 7.64
N ALA A 65 -11.86 21.37 8.40
CA ALA A 65 -13.25 21.03 8.17
C ALA A 65 -13.78 21.50 6.81
N SER A 66 -13.25 22.61 6.27
CA SER A 66 -13.62 23.10 4.94
C SER A 66 -13.02 22.24 3.85
N PHE A 67 -11.83 21.72 4.06
CA PHE A 67 -11.17 20.77 3.18
C PHE A 67 -11.94 19.44 3.12
N ALA A 68 -12.27 18.86 4.28
CA ALA A 68 -13.02 17.61 4.37
C ALA A 68 -14.39 17.66 3.66
N ARG A 69 -15.05 18.82 3.65
CA ARG A 69 -16.34 18.99 2.94
C ARG A 69 -16.23 19.16 1.42
N ARG A 70 -15.07 19.51 0.90
CA ARG A 70 -14.89 19.93 -0.51
C ARG A 70 -14.08 18.92 -1.34
N ASN A 71 -13.45 17.94 -0.72
CA ASN A 71 -12.59 16.99 -1.39
C ASN A 71 -13.17 15.58 -1.35
N ASP A 72 -12.73 14.75 -2.28
CA ASP A 72 -13.06 13.33 -2.30
C ASP A 72 -12.31 12.59 -1.18
N LEU A 73 -12.88 11.47 -0.75
CA LEU A 73 -12.44 10.72 0.42
C LEU A 73 -11.00 10.22 0.29
N PHE A 74 -10.56 9.78 -0.92
CA PHE A 74 -9.17 9.35 -1.12
C PHE A 74 -8.17 10.46 -0.79
N SER A 75 -8.50 11.70 -1.15
CA SER A 75 -7.66 12.86 -0.86
C SER A 75 -7.66 13.23 0.63
N ILE A 76 -8.79 13.00 1.31
CA ILE A 76 -8.93 13.23 2.76
C ILE A 76 -8.11 12.18 3.53
N TYR A 77 -8.16 10.90 3.13
CA TYR A 77 -7.34 9.84 3.71
C TYR A 77 -5.85 10.12 3.52
N ALA A 78 -5.43 10.50 2.31
CA ALA A 78 -4.04 10.86 2.01
C ALA A 78 -3.53 11.99 2.90
N LEU A 79 -4.35 13.05 3.04
CA LEU A 79 -3.97 14.21 3.86
C LEU A 79 -3.88 13.85 5.34
N ALA A 80 -4.85 13.12 5.88
CA ALA A 80 -4.84 12.67 7.28
C ALA A 80 -3.61 11.81 7.59
N ALA A 81 -3.32 10.82 6.74
CA ALA A 81 -2.11 9.99 6.89
C ALA A 81 -0.82 10.81 6.76
N SER A 82 -0.78 11.82 5.87
CA SER A 82 0.40 12.68 5.73
C SER A 82 0.66 13.55 6.96
N ILE A 83 -0.40 14.00 7.64
CA ILE A 83 -0.29 14.76 8.90
C ILE A 83 0.36 13.88 9.98
N GLU A 84 -0.05 12.61 10.10
CA GLU A 84 0.60 11.69 11.03
C GLU A 84 2.06 11.42 10.65
N ALA A 85 2.36 11.18 9.36
CA ALA A 85 3.72 10.92 8.87
C ALA A 85 4.68 12.09 9.12
N MET A 86 4.16 13.31 9.07
CA MET A 86 4.94 14.52 9.31
C MET A 86 5.01 14.94 10.79
N LYS A 87 4.26 14.28 11.67
CA LYS A 87 4.24 14.63 13.10
C LYS A 87 5.64 14.57 13.73
N GLY A 88 6.08 15.72 14.28
CA GLY A 88 7.42 15.88 14.82
C GLY A 88 8.53 16.09 13.79
N ASN A 89 8.16 16.23 12.51
CA ASN A 89 9.04 16.53 11.39
C ASN A 89 8.69 17.88 10.71
N GLU A 90 7.71 18.61 11.26
CA GLU A 90 7.24 19.88 10.70
C GLU A 90 8.36 20.94 10.76
N GLY A 91 8.59 21.65 9.67
CA GLY A 91 9.60 22.70 9.59
C GLY A 91 11.06 22.24 9.60
N CYS A 92 11.30 20.92 9.51
CA CYS A 92 12.66 20.37 9.50
C CYS A 92 13.33 20.40 8.12
N PHE A 93 12.59 20.76 7.06
CA PHE A 93 13.06 20.69 5.68
C PHE A 93 13.00 22.06 5.00
N ASP A 94 13.96 22.32 4.10
CA ASP A 94 13.83 23.36 3.10
C ASP A 94 12.62 23.05 2.20
N PRO A 95 11.62 23.95 2.10
CA PRO A 95 10.45 23.72 1.25
C PRO A 95 10.77 23.34 -0.20
N GLU A 96 11.82 23.92 -0.79
CA GLU A 96 12.24 23.61 -2.17
C GLU A 96 12.90 22.24 -2.30
N ARG A 97 13.29 21.60 -1.19
CA ARG A 97 13.92 20.30 -1.10
C ARG A 97 12.99 19.21 -0.54
N LEU A 98 11.77 19.58 -0.11
CA LEU A 98 10.72 18.64 0.30
C LEU A 98 9.78 18.37 -0.88
N GLY A 99 9.72 17.10 -1.31
CA GLY A 99 8.86 16.66 -2.40
C GLY A 99 7.64 15.86 -1.94
N VAL A 100 6.70 15.57 -2.88
CA VAL A 100 5.52 14.73 -2.64
C VAL A 100 5.31 13.76 -3.81
N TYR A 101 5.36 12.45 -3.54
CA TYR A 101 5.08 11.38 -4.50
C TYR A 101 3.97 10.49 -3.93
N VAL A 102 2.72 10.91 -4.07
CA VAL A 102 1.54 10.17 -3.57
C VAL A 102 0.57 9.94 -4.70
N GLY A 103 0.24 8.69 -4.95
CA GLY A 103 -0.67 8.27 -6.01
C GLY A 103 -1.96 7.65 -5.50
N SER A 104 -2.91 7.48 -6.42
CA SER A 104 -4.16 6.74 -6.24
C SER A 104 -4.46 5.99 -7.54
N GLY A 105 -4.99 4.78 -7.44
CA GLY A 105 -5.35 3.98 -8.61
C GLY A 105 -6.58 4.52 -9.34
N GLU A 106 -7.62 4.85 -8.60
CA GLU A 106 -8.91 5.33 -9.14
C GLU A 106 -9.12 6.84 -9.00
N GLY A 107 -8.51 7.48 -8.00
CA GLY A 107 -8.75 8.88 -7.69
C GLY A 107 -10.13 9.13 -7.09
N GLY A 108 -10.73 10.30 -7.35
CA GLY A 108 -12.02 10.71 -6.79
C GLY A 108 -13.23 10.10 -7.49
N PHE A 109 -13.33 8.79 -7.50
CA PHE A 109 -14.36 8.06 -8.23
C PHE A 109 -15.75 8.29 -7.65
N ASP A 110 -15.88 8.42 -6.34
CA ASP A 110 -17.13 8.79 -5.67
C ASP A 110 -17.66 10.16 -6.13
N THR A 111 -16.77 11.13 -6.29
CA THR A 111 -17.12 12.46 -6.83
C THR A 111 -17.64 12.34 -8.25
N ILE A 112 -16.99 11.53 -9.11
CA ILE A 112 -17.46 11.30 -10.48
C ILE A 112 -18.88 10.72 -10.48
N ILE A 113 -19.12 9.66 -9.71
CA ILE A 113 -20.43 9.00 -9.65
C ILE A 113 -21.53 10.00 -9.26
N LYS A 114 -21.31 10.75 -8.18
CA LYS A 114 -22.27 11.75 -7.67
C LYS A 114 -22.57 12.85 -8.69
N GLU A 115 -21.55 13.38 -9.34
CA GLU A 115 -21.73 14.51 -10.28
C GLU A 115 -22.28 14.04 -11.63
N VAL A 116 -22.05 12.80 -12.07
CA VAL A 116 -22.69 12.21 -13.25
C VAL A 116 -24.20 12.03 -13.02
N VAL A 117 -24.62 11.51 -11.87
CA VAL A 117 -26.03 11.41 -11.52
C VAL A 117 -26.68 12.80 -11.49
N LYS A 118 -26.06 13.75 -10.83
CA LYS A 118 -26.55 15.14 -10.75
C LYS A 118 -26.64 15.82 -12.12
N TRP A 119 -25.67 15.64 -12.99
CA TRP A 119 -25.72 16.10 -14.37
C TRP A 119 -26.91 15.50 -15.13
N LYS A 120 -27.11 14.19 -15.01
CA LYS A 120 -28.21 13.47 -15.67
C LYS A 120 -29.58 13.98 -15.21
N ASP A 121 -29.76 14.20 -13.91
CA ASP A 121 -31.05 14.54 -13.33
C ASP A 121 -31.40 16.04 -13.40
N GLN A 122 -30.37 16.92 -13.33
CA GLN A 122 -30.55 18.36 -13.17
C GLN A 122 -29.93 19.21 -14.29
N GLY A 123 -29.04 18.63 -15.11
CA GLY A 123 -28.36 19.29 -16.22
C GLY A 123 -27.01 19.92 -15.84
N SER A 124 -26.25 20.34 -16.88
CA SER A 124 -24.83 20.73 -16.77
C SER A 124 -24.55 21.90 -15.81
N LYS A 125 -25.48 22.86 -15.67
CA LYS A 125 -25.30 24.02 -14.78
C LYS A 125 -25.25 23.66 -13.29
N TRP A 126 -25.65 22.44 -12.93
CA TRP A 126 -25.66 21.95 -11.55
C TRP A 126 -24.42 21.11 -11.21
N VAL A 127 -23.58 20.79 -12.20
CA VAL A 127 -22.31 20.11 -11.95
C VAL A 127 -21.41 21.02 -11.10
N SER A 128 -20.79 20.44 -10.09
CA SER A 128 -19.93 21.18 -9.15
C SER A 128 -18.72 21.80 -9.87
N PRO A 129 -18.38 23.08 -9.60
CA PRO A 129 -17.13 23.66 -10.08
C PRO A 129 -15.89 22.98 -9.47
N LEU A 130 -16.07 22.21 -8.39
CA LEU A 130 -15.01 21.44 -7.74
C LEU A 130 -14.89 20.01 -8.32
N LEU A 131 -15.73 19.60 -9.29
CA LEU A 131 -15.64 18.25 -9.86
C LEU A 131 -14.21 17.90 -10.26
N ILE A 132 -13.62 18.69 -11.16
CA ILE A 132 -12.27 18.38 -11.66
C ILE A 132 -11.21 18.38 -10.56
N PRO A 133 -11.06 19.45 -9.74
CA PRO A 133 -10.05 19.44 -8.69
C PRO A 133 -10.29 18.41 -7.57
N SER A 134 -11.48 17.81 -7.48
CA SER A 134 -11.73 16.75 -6.47
C SER A 134 -11.53 15.34 -7.02
N MET A 135 -11.68 15.13 -8.35
CA MET A 135 -11.66 13.80 -8.93
C MET A 135 -10.30 13.35 -9.48
N ILE A 136 -9.45 14.28 -9.93
CA ILE A 136 -8.19 13.90 -10.59
C ILE A 136 -7.21 13.25 -9.61
N SER A 137 -6.60 12.15 -10.03
CA SER A 137 -5.77 11.30 -9.16
C SER A 137 -4.52 12.00 -8.59
N ASN A 138 -4.05 13.07 -9.22
CA ASN A 138 -2.89 13.84 -8.76
C ASN A 138 -3.20 14.81 -7.61
N ILE A 139 -4.48 15.05 -7.31
CA ILE A 139 -4.83 16.13 -6.36
C ILE A 139 -4.46 15.81 -4.92
N ALA A 140 -4.43 14.53 -4.54
CA ALA A 140 -3.96 14.13 -3.22
C ALA A 140 -2.53 14.60 -2.96
N ALA A 141 -1.62 14.39 -3.93
CA ALA A 141 -0.24 14.89 -3.83
C ALA A 141 -0.18 16.42 -3.74
N GLY A 142 -0.96 17.13 -4.57
CA GLY A 142 -1.05 18.59 -4.54
C GLY A 142 -1.55 19.13 -3.20
N ASN A 143 -2.58 18.50 -2.62
CA ASN A 143 -3.12 18.89 -1.31
C ASN A 143 -2.12 18.67 -0.17
N ILE A 144 -1.38 17.56 -0.20
CA ILE A 144 -0.30 17.28 0.74
C ILE A 144 0.81 18.34 0.60
N ALA A 145 1.20 18.68 -0.63
CA ALA A 145 2.21 19.69 -0.89
C ALA A 145 1.79 21.06 -0.33
N ILE A 146 0.54 21.48 -0.54
CA ILE A 146 -0.02 22.71 0.03
C ILE A 146 0.00 22.67 1.57
N ARG A 147 -0.43 21.56 2.15
CA ARG A 147 -0.51 21.43 3.62
C ARG A 147 0.84 21.52 4.30
N HIS A 148 1.87 20.93 3.72
CA HIS A 148 3.20 20.85 4.32
C HIS A 148 4.20 21.84 3.73
N ASN A 149 3.74 22.80 2.89
CA ASN A 149 4.59 23.76 2.19
C ASN A 149 5.75 23.09 1.45
N ALA A 150 5.46 21.95 0.79
CA ALA A 150 6.43 21.19 0.02
C ALA A 150 6.50 21.75 -1.41
N CYS A 151 7.50 22.56 -1.68
CA CYS A 151 7.70 23.26 -2.95
C CYS A 151 8.68 22.55 -3.89
N GLY A 152 9.20 21.40 -3.46
CA GLY A 152 10.04 20.53 -4.29
C GLY A 152 9.24 19.76 -5.33
N VAL A 153 9.78 18.65 -5.80
CA VAL A 153 9.15 17.83 -6.85
C VAL A 153 7.82 17.23 -6.35
N CYS A 154 6.73 17.46 -7.09
CA CYS A 154 5.41 16.89 -6.78
C CYS A 154 4.93 16.06 -7.99
N VAL A 155 5.07 14.73 -7.92
CA VAL A 155 4.76 13.80 -9.02
C VAL A 155 3.92 12.64 -8.50
N PRO A 156 2.63 12.58 -8.85
CA PRO A 156 1.80 11.40 -8.57
C PRO A 156 2.14 10.28 -9.55
N ILE A 157 2.23 9.07 -9.06
CA ILE A 157 2.42 7.87 -9.87
C ILE A 157 1.13 7.07 -9.85
N VAL A 158 0.72 6.53 -11.00
CA VAL A 158 -0.49 5.71 -11.13
C VAL A 158 -0.13 4.41 -11.85
N THR A 159 -0.15 3.31 -11.12
CA THR A 159 0.17 1.96 -11.60
C THR A 159 -0.75 0.91 -10.98
N ALA A 160 -2.05 1.24 -10.92
CA ALA A 160 -3.08 0.39 -10.31
C ALA A 160 -2.69 -0.03 -8.87
N CYS A 161 -2.73 -1.34 -8.56
CA CYS A 161 -2.41 -1.86 -7.23
C CYS A 161 -0.94 -1.65 -6.79
N ALA A 162 -0.04 -1.36 -7.73
CA ALA A 162 1.37 -1.10 -7.44
C ALA A 162 1.69 0.39 -7.22
N THR A 163 0.70 1.27 -7.27
CA THR A 163 0.84 2.73 -7.18
C THR A 163 1.66 3.17 -5.97
N GLY A 164 1.31 2.73 -4.76
CA GLY A 164 1.99 3.12 -3.53
C GLY A 164 3.45 2.66 -3.50
N THR A 165 3.72 1.44 -3.92
CA THR A 165 5.07 0.86 -3.96
C THR A 165 5.94 1.55 -5.01
N HIS A 166 5.42 1.85 -6.21
CA HIS A 166 6.12 2.63 -7.22
C HIS A 166 6.38 4.06 -6.76
N SER A 167 5.41 4.70 -6.11
CA SER A 167 5.59 6.05 -5.55
C SER A 167 6.76 6.10 -4.57
N ILE A 168 6.85 5.11 -3.68
CA ILE A 168 7.97 4.97 -2.71
C ILE A 168 9.29 4.71 -3.45
N GLY A 169 9.29 3.82 -4.44
CA GLY A 169 10.50 3.49 -5.20
C GLY A 169 11.05 4.65 -6.01
N GLU A 170 10.21 5.43 -6.66
CA GLU A 170 10.65 6.61 -7.41
C GLU A 170 11.04 7.77 -6.46
N ALA A 171 10.40 7.91 -5.30
CA ALA A 171 10.81 8.83 -4.25
C ALA A 171 12.21 8.45 -3.70
N TYR A 172 12.44 7.16 -3.44
CA TYR A 172 13.75 6.63 -3.07
C TYR A 172 14.82 7.01 -4.10
N ARG A 173 14.58 6.76 -5.39
CA ARG A 173 15.49 7.15 -6.48
C ARG A 173 15.74 8.65 -6.50
N ALA A 174 14.71 9.47 -6.35
CA ALA A 174 14.84 10.93 -6.37
C ALA A 174 15.75 11.43 -5.25
N ILE A 175 15.61 10.94 -4.01
CA ILE A 175 16.48 11.31 -2.89
C ILE A 175 17.89 10.73 -3.10
N LYS A 176 18.02 9.46 -3.48
CA LYS A 176 19.29 8.77 -3.72
C LYS A 176 20.18 9.53 -4.72
N HIS A 177 19.56 10.10 -5.75
CA HIS A 177 20.26 10.89 -6.79
C HIS A 177 20.33 12.40 -6.48
N GLY A 178 19.84 12.86 -5.32
CA GLY A 178 20.00 14.23 -4.84
C GLY A 178 18.99 15.25 -5.39
N TYR A 179 17.88 14.81 -5.99
CA TYR A 179 16.81 15.69 -6.47
C TYR A 179 15.98 16.28 -5.32
N ALA A 180 15.91 15.61 -4.18
CA ALA A 180 15.26 16.08 -2.96
C ALA A 180 16.06 15.67 -1.72
N ASP A 181 15.82 16.28 -0.57
CA ASP A 181 16.37 15.86 0.71
C ASP A 181 15.36 15.05 1.51
N ALA A 182 14.07 15.29 1.29
CA ALA A 182 12.99 14.48 1.81
C ALA A 182 11.80 14.43 0.85
N ILE A 183 11.02 13.34 0.89
CA ILE A 183 9.81 13.17 0.08
C ILE A 183 8.72 12.49 0.92
N ILE A 184 7.54 13.11 0.97
CA ILE A 184 6.32 12.50 1.49
C ILE A 184 5.78 11.58 0.39
N THR A 185 5.67 10.28 0.65
CA THR A 185 5.35 9.30 -0.39
C THR A 185 4.46 8.16 0.08
N GLY A 186 3.82 7.48 -0.85
CA GLY A 186 2.90 6.39 -0.57
C GLY A 186 1.70 6.38 -1.51
N GLY A 187 0.57 5.92 -1.01
CA GLY A 187 -0.66 5.86 -1.79
C GLY A 187 -1.93 5.97 -0.97
N SER A 188 -3.01 6.30 -1.65
CA SER A 188 -4.34 6.45 -1.05
C SER A 188 -5.43 5.96 -2.00
N GLU A 189 -6.50 5.38 -1.45
CA GLU A 189 -7.63 4.88 -2.23
C GLU A 189 -8.93 4.95 -1.46
N ALA A 190 -10.06 5.27 -2.14
CA ALA A 190 -11.41 5.22 -1.58
C ALA A 190 -12.35 4.49 -2.56
N ALA A 191 -12.08 3.19 -2.76
CA ALA A 191 -12.73 2.40 -3.80
C ALA A 191 -13.98 1.64 -3.33
N VAL A 192 -14.41 1.76 -2.06
CA VAL A 192 -15.62 1.10 -1.56
C VAL A 192 -16.86 1.88 -1.99
N ASN A 193 -17.19 1.78 -3.27
CA ASN A 193 -18.34 2.40 -3.92
C ASN A 193 -19.05 1.40 -4.86
N PRO A 194 -20.33 1.63 -5.24
CA PRO A 194 -21.12 0.66 -6.01
C PRO A 194 -20.50 0.30 -7.36
N ILE A 195 -19.90 1.26 -8.06
CA ILE A 195 -19.38 1.05 -9.42
C ILE A 195 -18.08 0.28 -9.40
N SER A 196 -17.13 0.62 -8.49
CA SER A 196 -15.89 -0.13 -8.32
C SER A 196 -16.16 -1.58 -7.91
N ILE A 197 -17.07 -1.80 -6.93
CA ILE A 197 -17.47 -3.16 -6.51
C ILE A 197 -18.09 -3.93 -7.68
N ALA A 198 -19.03 -3.35 -8.41
CA ALA A 198 -19.65 -4.00 -9.56
C ALA A 198 -18.62 -4.31 -10.66
N GLY A 199 -17.73 -3.36 -10.96
CA GLY A 199 -16.66 -3.51 -11.95
C GLY A 199 -15.70 -4.66 -11.61
N PHE A 200 -15.14 -4.67 -10.42
CA PHE A 200 -14.23 -5.75 -9.97
C PHE A 200 -14.94 -7.10 -9.82
N ALA A 201 -16.21 -7.12 -9.38
CA ALA A 201 -16.99 -8.35 -9.30
C ALA A 201 -17.27 -8.94 -10.69
N ASN A 202 -17.58 -8.10 -11.69
CA ASN A 202 -17.78 -8.51 -13.08
C ASN A 202 -16.49 -8.99 -13.74
N CYS A 203 -15.32 -8.45 -13.34
CA CYS A 203 -14.01 -8.99 -13.72
C CYS A 203 -13.69 -10.32 -13.03
N LYS A 204 -14.57 -10.84 -12.15
CA LYS A 204 -14.35 -12.04 -11.33
C LYS A 204 -13.11 -11.96 -10.44
N ALA A 205 -12.77 -10.75 -10.01
CA ALA A 205 -11.59 -10.49 -9.17
C ALA A 205 -11.92 -10.51 -7.67
N LEU A 206 -13.19 -10.21 -7.29
CA LEU A 206 -13.62 -10.18 -5.90
C LEU A 206 -14.06 -11.55 -5.37
N SER A 207 -13.74 -11.79 -4.11
CA SER A 207 -14.31 -12.88 -3.33
C SER A 207 -15.82 -12.71 -3.20
N ARG A 208 -16.57 -13.79 -3.41
CA ARG A 208 -18.03 -13.86 -3.22
C ARG A 208 -18.42 -14.57 -1.93
N SER A 209 -17.50 -14.65 -0.96
CA SER A 209 -17.80 -15.19 0.36
C SER A 209 -18.90 -14.39 1.03
N GLU A 210 -19.77 -15.08 1.75
CA GLU A 210 -20.79 -14.45 2.61
C GLU A 210 -20.31 -14.30 4.06
N ASP A 211 -19.17 -14.90 4.41
CA ASP A 211 -18.52 -14.78 5.71
C ASP A 211 -17.29 -13.86 5.62
N PRO A 212 -17.28 -12.69 6.30
CA PRO A 212 -16.14 -11.79 6.32
C PRO A 212 -14.82 -12.45 6.72
N LYS A 213 -14.86 -13.43 7.63
CA LYS A 213 -13.66 -14.15 8.11
C LYS A 213 -13.14 -15.21 7.13
N GLN A 214 -13.87 -15.49 6.06
CA GLN A 214 -13.52 -16.42 5.00
C GLN A 214 -13.43 -15.74 3.63
N ALA A 215 -13.42 -14.42 3.61
CA ALA A 215 -13.49 -13.64 2.36
C ALA A 215 -12.11 -13.39 1.73
N SER A 216 -11.09 -13.07 2.53
CA SER A 216 -9.71 -12.85 2.09
C SER A 216 -8.81 -13.96 2.62
N LEU A 217 -8.40 -14.89 1.75
CA LEU A 217 -7.64 -16.10 2.10
C LEU A 217 -6.35 -16.22 1.26
N PRO A 218 -5.38 -15.31 1.36
CA PRO A 218 -4.13 -15.41 0.61
C PRO A 218 -3.44 -16.74 0.85
N PHE A 219 -3.02 -17.40 -0.25
CA PHE A 219 -2.28 -18.67 -0.29
C PHE A 219 -3.03 -19.91 0.19
N ASP A 220 -4.27 -19.78 0.68
CA ASP A 220 -5.10 -20.92 1.05
C ASP A 220 -5.74 -21.55 -0.20
N GLN A 221 -5.96 -22.87 -0.18
CA GLN A 221 -6.58 -23.59 -1.30
C GLN A 221 -8.01 -23.10 -1.61
N ARG A 222 -8.73 -22.59 -0.59
CA ARG A 222 -10.10 -22.08 -0.72
C ARG A 222 -10.18 -20.63 -1.24
N ARG A 223 -9.04 -19.97 -1.51
CA ARG A 223 -9.03 -18.58 -2.03
C ARG A 223 -9.86 -18.45 -3.30
N ALA A 224 -10.65 -17.40 -3.40
CA ALA A 224 -11.61 -17.23 -4.50
C ALA A 224 -11.70 -15.78 -5.03
N GLY A 225 -10.76 -14.90 -4.68
CA GLY A 225 -10.73 -13.49 -5.05
C GLY A 225 -10.27 -12.61 -3.90
N PHE A 226 -10.00 -11.35 -4.17
CA PHE A 226 -9.65 -10.40 -3.13
C PHE A 226 -10.89 -9.74 -2.49
N VAL A 227 -10.73 -9.15 -1.33
CA VAL A 227 -11.70 -8.26 -0.70
C VAL A 227 -11.27 -6.83 -0.94
N LEU A 228 -12.16 -6.00 -1.48
CA LEU A 228 -11.89 -4.59 -1.72
C LEU A 228 -11.72 -3.85 -0.39
N GLY A 229 -10.68 -3.01 -0.28
CA GLY A 229 -10.43 -2.16 0.87
C GLY A 229 -10.18 -0.71 0.47
N GLU A 230 -10.06 0.16 1.47
CA GLU A 230 -9.81 1.58 1.30
C GLU A 230 -8.87 2.11 2.38
N GLY A 231 -8.25 3.27 2.15
CA GLY A 231 -7.39 3.93 3.13
C GLY A 231 -6.22 4.67 2.51
N ALA A 232 -5.18 4.90 3.32
CA ALA A 232 -3.92 5.51 2.92
C ALA A 232 -2.76 4.97 3.74
N GLY A 233 -1.60 4.78 3.10
CA GLY A 233 -0.32 4.55 3.74
C GLY A 233 0.68 5.56 3.23
N ILE A 234 1.17 6.44 4.12
CA ILE A 234 2.09 7.53 3.79
C ILE A 234 3.34 7.40 4.65
N ILE A 235 4.50 7.54 4.02
CA ILE A 235 5.78 7.57 4.72
C ILE A 235 6.55 8.84 4.35
N LEU A 236 7.40 9.29 5.26
CA LEU A 236 8.40 10.32 5.00
C LEU A 236 9.74 9.64 4.74
N LEU A 237 10.22 9.73 3.51
CA LEU A 237 11.58 9.37 3.15
C LEU A 237 12.49 10.56 3.31
N GLU A 238 13.70 10.32 3.82
CA GLU A 238 14.68 11.36 4.09
C GLU A 238 16.11 10.88 3.77
N GLU A 239 16.95 11.78 3.34
CA GLU A 239 18.38 11.53 3.18
C GLU A 239 19.01 11.22 4.56
N TYR A 240 19.80 10.16 4.64
CA TYR A 240 20.30 9.61 5.90
C TYR A 240 21.13 10.60 6.74
N GLU A 241 22.09 11.31 6.10
CA GLU A 241 22.93 12.26 6.84
C GLU A 241 22.13 13.49 7.31
N HIS A 242 21.11 13.91 6.55
CA HIS A 242 20.16 14.94 6.97
C HIS A 242 19.36 14.47 8.20
N ALA A 243 18.79 13.26 8.15
CA ALA A 243 18.05 12.65 9.25
C ALA A 243 18.91 12.55 10.53
N LYS A 244 20.13 12.07 10.38
CA LYS A 244 21.10 11.91 11.47
C LYS A 244 21.52 13.26 12.07
N ALA A 245 21.78 14.26 11.25
CA ALA A 245 22.21 15.59 11.69
C ALA A 245 21.15 16.30 12.57
N ARG A 246 19.86 16.06 12.31
CA ARG A 246 18.75 16.60 13.10
C ARG A 246 18.27 15.67 14.23
N GLY A 247 18.88 14.48 14.41
CA GLY A 247 18.49 13.52 15.43
C GLY A 247 17.13 12.87 15.18
N ALA A 248 16.73 12.68 13.92
CA ALA A 248 15.47 12.06 13.56
C ALA A 248 15.37 10.61 14.06
N LYS A 249 14.16 10.19 14.43
CA LYS A 249 13.88 8.75 14.60
C LYS A 249 13.91 8.07 13.25
N ILE A 250 14.71 7.01 13.11
CA ILE A 250 14.81 6.22 11.89
C ILE A 250 14.18 4.85 12.14
N TYR A 251 13.28 4.42 11.28
CA TYR A 251 12.58 3.14 11.39
C TYR A 251 13.25 2.03 10.57
N ALA A 252 13.66 2.35 9.35
CA ALA A 252 14.38 1.45 8.44
C ALA A 252 15.09 2.27 7.35
N GLU A 253 16.08 1.67 6.70
CA GLU A 253 16.67 2.18 5.46
C GLU A 253 15.95 1.58 4.25
N VAL A 254 15.57 2.41 3.28
CA VAL A 254 15.17 1.93 1.95
C VAL A 254 16.44 1.73 1.15
N CYS A 255 16.76 0.50 0.79
CA CYS A 255 18.06 0.13 0.25
C CYS A 255 18.00 -0.55 -1.13
N GLY A 256 16.80 -0.78 -1.67
CA GLY A 256 16.65 -1.35 -3.00
C GLY A 256 15.24 -1.17 -3.57
N TYR A 257 15.17 -1.09 -4.90
CA TYR A 257 13.93 -0.95 -5.63
C TYR A 257 13.96 -1.69 -6.97
N GLY A 258 13.03 -2.60 -7.16
CA GLY A 258 12.79 -3.30 -8.43
C GLY A 258 11.49 -2.85 -9.09
N ASN A 259 11.56 -2.58 -10.39
CA ASN A 259 10.42 -2.14 -11.21
C ASN A 259 10.46 -2.86 -12.55
N THR A 260 9.41 -3.62 -12.87
CA THR A 260 9.30 -4.37 -14.14
C THR A 260 7.86 -4.37 -14.63
N CYS A 261 7.67 -4.84 -15.87
CA CYS A 261 6.34 -5.05 -16.44
C CYS A 261 6.24 -6.46 -17.01
N ASP A 262 5.12 -7.15 -16.74
CA ASP A 262 4.85 -8.49 -17.28
C ASP A 262 4.70 -8.49 -18.81
N ALA A 263 4.16 -7.40 -19.38
CA ALA A 263 3.84 -7.29 -20.81
C ALA A 263 3.08 -8.52 -21.34
N HIS A 264 2.15 -9.05 -20.54
CA HIS A 264 1.45 -10.32 -20.80
C HIS A 264 -0.05 -10.13 -21.02
N HIS A 265 -0.76 -9.60 -20.02
CA HIS A 265 -2.23 -9.42 -20.05
C HIS A 265 -2.64 -8.21 -19.19
N VAL A 266 -3.81 -7.61 -19.50
CA VAL A 266 -4.27 -6.40 -18.79
C VAL A 266 -4.58 -6.65 -17.31
N THR A 267 -5.13 -7.82 -16.96
CA THR A 267 -5.56 -8.13 -15.58
C THR A 267 -4.93 -9.38 -14.98
N ALA A 268 -4.41 -10.30 -15.79
CA ALA A 268 -3.80 -11.54 -15.30
C ALA A 268 -2.28 -11.40 -15.18
N PRO A 269 -1.66 -11.88 -14.08
CA PRO A 269 -0.21 -11.93 -13.96
C PRO A 269 0.38 -12.96 -14.94
N HIS A 270 1.67 -12.81 -15.24
CA HIS A 270 2.37 -13.83 -16.03
C HIS A 270 2.43 -15.15 -15.23
N PRO A 271 1.95 -16.29 -15.78
CA PRO A 271 1.77 -17.52 -14.98
C PRO A 271 3.07 -18.05 -14.34
N GLU A 272 4.22 -17.80 -14.96
CA GLU A 272 5.52 -18.22 -14.43
C GLU A 272 6.16 -17.17 -13.51
N GLY A 273 5.54 -16.01 -13.28
CA GLY A 273 6.04 -14.94 -12.41
C GLY A 273 7.41 -14.36 -12.78
N LYS A 274 7.86 -14.52 -14.03
CA LYS A 274 9.24 -14.15 -14.46
C LYS A 274 9.60 -12.71 -14.18
N GLN A 275 8.70 -11.77 -14.49
CA GLN A 275 9.00 -10.35 -14.34
C GLN A 275 8.84 -9.89 -12.89
N ALA A 276 7.91 -10.45 -12.14
CA ALA A 276 7.81 -10.27 -10.70
C ALA A 276 9.09 -10.77 -10.01
N ALA A 277 9.58 -11.97 -10.36
CA ALA A 277 10.87 -12.48 -9.87
C ALA A 277 12.04 -11.55 -10.20
N ARG A 278 12.02 -10.92 -11.38
CA ARG A 278 13.06 -9.96 -11.78
C ARG A 278 12.99 -8.68 -10.93
N ALA A 279 11.79 -8.18 -10.61
CA ALA A 279 11.63 -7.05 -9.71
C ALA A 279 12.18 -7.36 -8.30
N ILE A 280 11.88 -8.54 -7.75
CA ILE A 280 12.45 -9.00 -6.48
C ILE A 280 13.98 -9.05 -6.55
N LYS A 281 14.56 -9.67 -7.60
CA LYS A 281 16.02 -9.74 -7.78
C LYS A 281 16.67 -8.37 -7.82
N MET A 282 16.12 -7.44 -8.61
CA MET A 282 16.64 -6.08 -8.72
C MET A 282 16.67 -5.37 -7.36
N ALA A 283 15.59 -5.46 -6.57
CA ALA A 283 15.53 -4.86 -5.25
C ALA A 283 16.54 -5.48 -4.28
N LEU A 284 16.66 -6.80 -4.27
CA LEU A 284 17.59 -7.52 -3.39
C LEU A 284 19.06 -7.35 -3.80
N GLU A 285 19.38 -7.28 -5.10
CA GLU A 285 20.72 -7.00 -5.61
C GLU A 285 21.16 -5.58 -5.21
N GLU A 286 20.29 -4.58 -5.40
CA GLU A 286 20.58 -3.21 -4.97
C GLU A 286 20.77 -3.11 -3.45
N ALA A 287 19.96 -3.85 -2.68
CA ALA A 287 20.04 -3.96 -1.23
C ALA A 287 21.26 -4.77 -0.75
N LYS A 288 22.05 -5.36 -1.65
CA LYS A 288 23.19 -6.23 -1.33
C LYS A 288 22.82 -7.39 -0.39
N TYR A 289 21.62 -7.99 -0.66
CA TYR A 289 21.14 -9.16 0.07
C TYR A 289 22.14 -10.32 -0.01
N ASN A 290 22.39 -10.97 1.10
CA ASN A 290 23.36 -12.07 1.20
C ASN A 290 22.85 -13.20 2.12
N GLU A 291 23.63 -14.26 2.25
CA GLU A 291 23.25 -15.47 2.99
C GLU A 291 23.12 -15.32 4.51
N ASN A 292 23.68 -14.24 5.08
CA ASN A 292 23.56 -13.94 6.51
C ASN A 292 22.30 -13.13 6.82
N ASP A 293 21.57 -12.67 5.82
CA ASP A 293 20.36 -11.90 6.02
C ASP A 293 19.18 -12.81 6.38
N VAL A 294 18.38 -12.37 7.36
CA VAL A 294 17.09 -12.96 7.72
C VAL A 294 16.00 -12.14 7.04
N LEU A 295 15.39 -12.75 6.01
CA LEU A 295 14.47 -12.09 5.08
C LEU A 295 13.02 -12.21 5.51
N HIS A 296 12.31 -11.08 5.56
CA HIS A 296 10.86 -10.98 5.58
C HIS A 296 10.34 -10.57 4.21
N ILE A 297 9.25 -11.18 3.74
CA ILE A 297 8.54 -10.85 2.50
C ILE A 297 7.10 -10.51 2.84
N ASN A 298 6.73 -9.23 2.73
CA ASN A 298 5.34 -8.81 2.67
C ASN A 298 4.89 -8.91 1.21
N THR A 299 4.08 -9.90 0.92
CA THR A 299 3.66 -10.23 -0.45
C THR A 299 2.53 -9.36 -0.96
N HIS A 300 2.35 -9.35 -2.27
CA HIS A 300 1.11 -8.86 -2.85
C HIS A 300 -0.08 -9.69 -2.39
N GLY A 301 -0.01 -11.01 -2.42
CA GLY A 301 -0.88 -11.96 -1.72
C GLY A 301 -2.34 -11.57 -1.65
N THR A 302 -3.04 -11.52 -2.79
CA THR A 302 -4.41 -10.99 -2.87
C THR A 302 -5.50 -11.98 -2.50
N GLY A 303 -5.17 -13.28 -2.40
CA GLY A 303 -6.18 -14.34 -2.26
C GLY A 303 -6.86 -14.67 -3.58
N THR A 304 -6.28 -14.28 -4.72
CA THR A 304 -6.78 -14.73 -6.04
C THR A 304 -6.01 -15.96 -6.50
N PRO A 305 -6.68 -16.94 -7.15
CA PRO A 305 -6.03 -18.19 -7.57
C PRO A 305 -4.78 -17.97 -8.41
N LEU A 306 -4.83 -17.05 -9.38
CA LEU A 306 -3.73 -16.81 -10.32
C LEU A 306 -2.57 -16.03 -9.70
N ASN A 307 -2.86 -14.99 -8.89
CA ASN A 307 -1.81 -14.18 -8.29
C ASN A 307 -0.96 -15.00 -7.33
N ASP A 308 -1.57 -15.66 -6.37
CA ASP A 308 -0.86 -16.29 -5.26
C ASP A 308 0.05 -17.42 -5.72
N SER A 309 -0.39 -18.21 -6.72
CA SER A 309 0.44 -19.25 -7.34
C SER A 309 1.59 -18.68 -8.16
N SER A 310 1.33 -17.61 -8.96
CA SER A 310 2.36 -16.92 -9.75
C SER A 310 3.39 -16.24 -8.85
N GLU A 311 2.96 -15.60 -7.78
CA GLU A 311 3.83 -14.92 -6.80
C GLU A 311 4.70 -15.92 -6.04
N THR A 312 4.15 -17.08 -5.64
CA THR A 312 4.93 -18.18 -5.06
C THR A 312 6.03 -18.65 -6.01
N ALA A 313 5.69 -18.82 -7.30
CA ALA A 313 6.68 -19.17 -8.32
C ALA A 313 7.73 -18.08 -8.51
N ALA A 314 7.32 -16.79 -8.48
CA ALA A 314 8.23 -15.66 -8.59
C ALA A 314 9.23 -15.58 -7.42
N ILE A 315 8.77 -15.79 -6.18
CA ILE A 315 9.63 -15.80 -4.99
C ILE A 315 10.67 -16.95 -5.10
N LYS A 316 10.24 -18.15 -5.49
CA LYS A 316 11.16 -19.28 -5.70
C LYS A 316 12.15 -19.03 -6.83
N LEU A 317 11.70 -18.44 -7.93
CA LEU A 317 12.56 -18.10 -9.06
C LEU A 317 13.57 -16.99 -8.71
N ALA A 318 13.19 -16.06 -7.84
CA ALA A 318 14.07 -14.97 -7.40
C ALA A 318 15.16 -15.44 -6.42
N LEU A 319 14.78 -16.22 -5.42
CA LEU A 319 15.63 -16.58 -4.28
C LEU A 319 16.30 -17.97 -4.44
N GLY A 320 15.72 -18.85 -5.24
CA GLY A 320 15.97 -20.29 -5.21
C GLY A 320 15.15 -20.96 -4.10
N GLU A 321 14.85 -22.25 -4.29
CA GLU A 321 13.93 -23.03 -3.44
C GLU A 321 14.33 -23.00 -1.95
N GLU A 322 15.62 -23.17 -1.65
CA GLU A 322 16.12 -23.24 -0.28
C GLU A 322 15.94 -21.92 0.50
N LYS A 323 16.30 -20.80 -0.12
CA LYS A 323 16.17 -19.47 0.52
C LYS A 323 14.71 -19.03 0.62
N ALA A 324 13.89 -19.34 -0.39
CA ALA A 324 12.45 -19.07 -0.37
C ALA A 324 11.76 -19.78 0.81
N ARG A 325 12.14 -21.04 1.12
CA ARG A 325 11.59 -21.78 2.27
C ARG A 325 12.05 -21.28 3.63
N LYS A 326 13.19 -20.58 3.70
CA LYS A 326 13.72 -19.97 4.94
C LYS A 326 13.15 -18.57 5.21
N ALA A 327 12.61 -17.90 4.20
CA ALA A 327 12.06 -16.56 4.35
C ALA A 327 10.78 -16.58 5.21
N TYR A 328 10.59 -15.53 5.99
CA TYR A 328 9.35 -15.25 6.69
C TYR A 328 8.42 -14.49 5.73
N ILE A 329 7.35 -15.12 5.32
CA ILE A 329 6.44 -14.57 4.31
C ILE A 329 5.08 -14.29 4.94
N ASN A 330 4.43 -13.19 4.58
CA ASN A 330 3.04 -12.96 4.96
C ASN A 330 2.29 -12.12 3.93
N SER A 331 0.96 -12.14 3.99
CA SER A 331 0.09 -11.17 3.33
C SER A 331 -0.78 -10.47 4.37
N THR A 332 -0.58 -9.16 4.51
CA THR A 332 -1.43 -8.30 5.34
C THR A 332 -2.84 -8.17 4.80
N LYS A 333 -3.06 -8.45 3.50
CA LYS A 333 -4.39 -8.38 2.86
C LYS A 333 -5.38 -9.40 3.41
N SER A 334 -4.92 -10.44 4.12
CA SER A 334 -5.80 -11.31 4.89
C SER A 334 -6.56 -10.56 5.99
N MET A 335 -6.00 -9.44 6.47
CA MET A 335 -6.54 -8.59 7.54
C MET A 335 -7.09 -7.26 7.05
N THR A 336 -6.37 -6.59 6.15
CA THR A 336 -6.71 -5.25 5.64
C THR A 336 -7.65 -5.26 4.44
N GLY A 337 -7.84 -6.41 3.77
CA GLY A 337 -8.32 -6.41 2.39
C GLY A 337 -7.29 -5.79 1.44
N HIS A 338 -7.67 -5.59 0.19
CA HIS A 338 -6.83 -5.00 -0.84
C HIS A 338 -7.15 -3.52 -1.04
N LEU A 339 -6.27 -2.64 -0.57
CA LEU A 339 -6.45 -1.19 -0.62
C LEU A 339 -6.02 -0.58 -1.96
N LEU A 340 -5.89 -1.38 -3.02
CA LEU A 340 -5.50 -0.96 -4.38
C LEU A 340 -4.25 -0.05 -4.36
N GLY A 341 -4.36 1.20 -4.83
CA GLY A 341 -3.25 2.14 -4.87
C GLY A 341 -2.66 2.52 -3.51
N ALA A 342 -3.41 2.37 -2.42
CA ALA A 342 -2.93 2.60 -1.06
C ALA A 342 -2.16 1.40 -0.49
N ALA A 343 -2.36 0.19 -1.02
CA ALA A 343 -1.86 -1.07 -0.45
C ALA A 343 -0.35 -1.02 -0.21
N GLY A 344 0.43 -0.64 -1.21
CA GLY A 344 1.90 -0.61 -1.10
C GLY A 344 2.43 0.32 -0.02
N GLY A 345 1.76 1.47 0.23
CA GLY A 345 2.11 2.37 1.32
C GLY A 345 1.93 1.72 2.70
N VAL A 346 0.77 1.08 2.91
CA VAL A 346 0.44 0.37 4.16
C VAL A 346 1.37 -0.84 4.37
N GLU A 347 1.68 -1.56 3.30
CA GLU A 347 2.53 -2.76 3.34
C GLU A 347 4.00 -2.44 3.60
N VAL A 348 4.52 -1.33 3.06
CA VAL A 348 5.87 -0.84 3.39
C VAL A 348 5.94 -0.39 4.85
N ILE A 349 4.89 0.24 5.40
CA ILE A 349 4.80 0.56 6.84
C ILE A 349 4.86 -0.73 7.66
N ALA A 350 4.08 -1.75 7.30
CA ALA A 350 4.08 -3.04 8.00
C ALA A 350 5.46 -3.73 7.94
N ALA A 351 6.12 -3.72 6.76
CA ALA A 351 7.46 -4.29 6.59
C ALA A 351 8.54 -3.55 7.40
N ALA A 352 8.48 -2.21 7.44
CA ALA A 352 9.39 -1.38 8.23
C ALA A 352 9.22 -1.64 9.73
N LEU A 353 7.98 -1.75 10.21
CA LEU A 353 7.67 -2.08 11.61
C LEU A 353 8.05 -3.51 11.96
N SER A 354 7.94 -4.45 11.00
CA SER A 354 8.42 -5.83 11.21
C SER A 354 9.92 -5.86 11.46
N LEU A 355 10.71 -5.11 10.70
CA LEU A 355 12.16 -4.95 10.94
C LEU A 355 12.44 -4.28 12.29
N TYR A 356 11.71 -3.20 12.58
CA TYR A 356 11.93 -2.40 13.79
C TYR A 356 11.64 -3.19 15.07
N HIS A 357 10.57 -3.99 15.09
CA HIS A 357 10.15 -4.76 16.25
C HIS A 357 10.62 -6.22 16.27
N GLY A 358 11.13 -6.75 15.16
CA GLY A 358 11.50 -8.17 15.02
C GLY A 358 10.28 -9.11 15.08
N ILE A 359 9.15 -8.68 14.52
CA ILE A 359 7.89 -9.45 14.52
C ILE A 359 7.29 -9.45 13.11
N VAL A 360 6.97 -10.61 12.57
CA VAL A 360 6.26 -10.79 11.32
C VAL A 360 4.77 -10.97 11.60
N PRO A 361 3.88 -10.08 11.10
CA PRO A 361 2.44 -10.26 11.24
C PRO A 361 1.95 -11.54 10.54
N PRO A 362 0.84 -12.15 10.98
CA PRO A 362 0.34 -13.37 10.37
C PRO A 362 -0.36 -13.11 9.04
N THR A 363 -0.46 -14.17 8.23
CA THR A 363 -1.52 -14.34 7.24
C THR A 363 -2.65 -15.11 7.92
N ILE A 364 -3.75 -14.45 8.23
CA ILE A 364 -4.89 -15.09 8.90
C ILE A 364 -5.76 -15.88 7.90
N GLY A 365 -6.49 -16.87 8.41
CA GLY A 365 -7.42 -17.68 7.61
C GLY A 365 -6.78 -18.86 6.87
N LEU A 366 -5.46 -19.03 6.95
CA LEU A 366 -4.74 -20.18 6.37
C LEU A 366 -5.10 -21.48 7.12
N LYS A 367 -5.77 -22.40 6.42
CA LYS A 367 -6.21 -23.70 6.96
C LYS A 367 -5.93 -24.87 6.01
N GLU A 368 -6.05 -24.63 4.71
CA GLU A 368 -5.90 -25.66 3.68
C GLU A 368 -4.73 -25.31 2.77
N THR A 369 -3.73 -26.19 2.75
CA THR A 369 -2.54 -26.01 1.91
C THR A 369 -2.85 -26.20 0.43
N ASP A 370 -2.40 -25.27 -0.40
CA ASP A 370 -2.37 -25.41 -1.85
C ASP A 370 -0.98 -25.87 -2.27
N PRO A 371 -0.84 -26.98 -3.03
CA PRO A 371 0.46 -27.46 -3.51
C PRO A 371 1.22 -26.45 -4.36
N THR A 372 0.55 -25.48 -4.97
CA THR A 372 1.17 -24.39 -5.74
C THR A 372 1.64 -23.23 -4.85
N CYS A 373 1.22 -23.21 -3.58
CA CYS A 373 1.55 -22.20 -2.58
C CYS A 373 2.16 -22.89 -1.35
N ASP A 374 3.36 -23.46 -1.48
CA ASP A 374 3.99 -24.39 -0.52
C ASP A 374 5.12 -23.77 0.31
N LEU A 375 5.13 -22.42 0.46
CA LEU A 375 6.08 -21.69 1.31
C LEU A 375 5.50 -21.44 2.72
N ASN A 376 6.30 -20.88 3.63
CA ASN A 376 5.86 -20.51 4.97
C ASN A 376 5.27 -19.10 5.00
N TYR A 377 3.96 -19.01 4.88
CA TYR A 377 3.24 -17.72 4.86
C TYR A 377 2.85 -17.21 6.26
N THR A 378 3.58 -17.55 7.30
CA THR A 378 3.33 -17.13 8.69
C THR A 378 1.85 -17.34 9.10
N PRO A 379 1.36 -18.60 9.16
CA PRO A 379 -0.06 -18.88 9.29
C PRO A 379 -0.62 -18.48 10.65
N ASN A 380 -1.67 -17.65 10.63
CA ASN A 380 -2.60 -17.32 11.73
C ASN A 380 -2.01 -16.68 13.00
N VAL A 381 -0.72 -16.78 13.27
CA VAL A 381 -0.06 -16.24 14.47
C VAL A 381 1.22 -15.52 14.08
N ALA A 382 1.41 -14.31 14.61
CA ALA A 382 2.63 -13.53 14.40
C ALA A 382 3.88 -14.28 14.91
N GLN A 383 4.98 -14.15 14.19
CA GLN A 383 6.24 -14.83 14.50
C GLN A 383 7.34 -13.82 14.86
N LYS A 384 8.08 -14.08 15.94
CA LYS A 384 9.29 -13.32 16.26
C LYS A 384 10.46 -13.83 15.43
N ALA A 385 11.24 -12.92 14.86
CA ALA A 385 12.43 -13.23 14.08
C ALA A 385 13.46 -12.10 14.19
N ASP A 386 14.73 -12.44 14.13
CA ASP A 386 15.82 -11.44 14.10
C ASP A 386 16.04 -10.95 12.65
N LEU A 387 15.05 -10.22 12.16
CA LEU A 387 14.99 -9.73 10.79
C LEU A 387 16.10 -8.71 10.52
N THR A 388 16.79 -8.85 9.39
CA THR A 388 17.82 -7.89 8.93
C THR A 388 17.39 -7.13 7.69
N ILE A 389 16.55 -7.78 6.86
CA ILE A 389 16.05 -7.23 5.60
C ILE A 389 14.58 -7.61 5.41
N ALA A 390 13.80 -6.71 4.83
CA ALA A 390 12.42 -7.00 4.41
C ALA A 390 12.20 -6.51 2.98
N ILE A 391 11.33 -7.20 2.25
CA ILE A 391 10.81 -6.69 0.98
C ILE A 391 9.29 -6.56 1.05
N SER A 392 8.75 -5.59 0.31
CA SER A 392 7.32 -5.41 0.07
C SER A 392 7.07 -5.43 -1.43
N GLU A 393 6.18 -6.32 -1.86
CA GLU A 393 5.87 -6.55 -3.27
C GLU A 393 4.48 -6.05 -3.62
N SER A 394 4.34 -5.51 -4.82
CA SER A 394 3.04 -5.16 -5.39
C SER A 394 2.98 -5.54 -6.86
N LEU A 395 1.89 -6.24 -7.22
CA LEU A 395 1.59 -6.66 -8.58
C LEU A 395 0.29 -5.98 -9.02
N GLY A 396 0.34 -5.15 -10.07
CA GLY A 396 -0.80 -4.33 -10.50
C GLY A 396 -1.36 -4.74 -11.86
N PHE A 397 -2.66 -4.50 -12.05
CA PHE A 397 -3.28 -4.57 -13.38
C PHE A 397 -2.47 -3.72 -14.37
N GLY A 398 -2.35 -4.18 -15.62
CA GLY A 398 -1.40 -3.64 -16.59
C GLY A 398 -0.04 -4.35 -16.58
N GLY A 399 0.16 -5.32 -15.67
CA GLY A 399 1.41 -6.08 -15.51
C GLY A 399 2.49 -5.29 -14.75
N HIS A 400 2.11 -4.34 -13.94
CA HIS A 400 3.04 -3.55 -13.12
C HIS A 400 3.56 -4.37 -11.93
N ASN A 401 4.88 -4.53 -11.83
CA ASN A 401 5.54 -5.22 -10.73
C ASN A 401 6.49 -4.27 -10.02
N ALA A 402 6.34 -4.10 -8.73
CA ALA A 402 7.18 -3.28 -7.87
C ALA A 402 7.63 -4.04 -6.63
N CYS A 403 8.89 -3.87 -6.23
CA CYS A 403 9.44 -4.45 -5.02
C CYS A 403 10.36 -3.42 -4.33
N ILE A 404 10.08 -3.11 -3.07
CA ILE A 404 10.92 -2.27 -2.21
C ILE A 404 11.68 -3.16 -1.25
N ALA A 405 12.99 -2.93 -1.11
CA ALA A 405 13.81 -3.56 -0.08
C ALA A 405 14.14 -2.57 1.03
N LEU A 406 13.94 -3.02 2.27
CA LEU A 406 14.19 -2.30 3.50
C LEU A 406 15.27 -3.04 4.31
N ARG A 407 16.15 -2.30 4.97
CA ARG A 407 17.17 -2.87 5.87
C ARG A 407 17.01 -2.30 7.28
N LYS A 408 17.19 -3.17 8.26
CA LYS A 408 17.27 -2.77 9.67
C LYS A 408 18.49 -1.87 9.87
N ILE A 409 18.29 -0.74 10.54
CA ILE A 409 19.38 0.12 10.96
C ILE A 409 19.89 -0.39 12.31
N ASN A 410 21.17 -0.68 12.36
CA ASN A 410 21.87 -0.92 13.63
C ASN A 410 22.48 0.43 14.05
N ASP A 411 22.10 0.91 15.23
CA ASP A 411 22.66 2.10 15.88
C ASP A 411 24.17 1.95 16.15
#